data_7e6ac516f354efa84047a51c5e9bd6e2
#
_entry.id   7e6ac516f354efa84047a51c5e9bd6e2
#
_cell.length_a   1.000
_cell.length_b   1.000
_cell.length_c   1.000
_cell.angle_alpha   90.00
_cell.angle_beta   90.00
_cell.angle_gamma   90.00
#
_symmetry.space_group_name_H-M   'P 1'
#
loop_
_entity.id
_entity.type
_entity.pdbx_description
1 polymer ?
#
loop_
_entity_poly.entity_id
_entity_poly.type
_entity_poly.pdbx_seq_one_letter_code
_entity_poly.pdbx_strand_id
1 'polypeptide(L)'
;MVYLIEKIIKEFKPKIVYTSPYHDLNSDHKRVFESTLTASRPLSNSVKKLLCYELPGFVKEPFRPNTYVDITKEITKKIESFKIYKNEVMKFPHPRSIQAIENLAIHRGVEASLRKAEAFQLIRSVLD
;
A
#
# COMPACT_ATOMS: atom_id res chain seq x y z
N MET A 1 16.85 -9.69 -5.45
CA MET A 1 15.51 -9.42 -4.84
C MET A 1 14.40 -10.19 -5.53
N VAL A 2 14.26 -10.13 -6.87
CA VAL A 2 13.22 -10.85 -7.64
C VAL A 2 13.13 -12.33 -7.25
N TYR A 3 14.25 -13.04 -7.27
CA TYR A 3 14.30 -14.49 -6.94
C TYR A 3 13.74 -14.79 -5.53
N LEU A 4 14.05 -13.95 -4.54
CA LEU A 4 13.54 -14.15 -3.17
C LEU A 4 12.03 -13.99 -3.10
N ILE A 5 11.48 -13.01 -3.81
CA ILE A 5 10.04 -12.78 -3.87
C ILE A 5 9.35 -13.94 -4.61
N GLU A 6 9.91 -14.41 -5.72
CA GLU A 6 9.39 -15.57 -6.46
C GLU A 6 9.35 -16.83 -5.58
N LYS A 7 10.40 -17.06 -4.77
CA LYS A 7 10.44 -18.18 -3.82
C LYS A 7 9.28 -18.09 -2.82
N ILE A 8 9.05 -16.91 -2.24
CA ILE A 8 7.95 -16.69 -1.29
C ILE A 8 6.60 -16.89 -1.98
N ILE A 9 6.41 -16.36 -3.19
CA ILE A 9 5.17 -16.55 -3.95
C ILE A 9 4.89 -18.04 -4.21
N LYS A 10 5.91 -18.81 -4.56
CA LYS A 10 5.77 -20.27 -4.78
C LYS A 10 5.39 -21.01 -3.51
N GLU A 11 5.97 -20.62 -2.38
CA GLU A 11 5.75 -21.25 -1.08
C GLU A 11 4.35 -20.93 -0.53
N PHE A 12 4.00 -19.65 -0.43
CA PHE A 12 2.75 -19.19 0.19
C PHE A 12 1.55 -19.14 -0.76
N LYS A 13 1.77 -19.12 -2.06
CA LYS A 13 0.73 -19.06 -3.11
C LYS A 13 -0.31 -17.96 -2.88
N PRO A 14 0.11 -16.69 -2.64
CA PRO A 14 -0.82 -15.60 -2.38
C PRO A 14 -1.68 -15.32 -3.62
N LYS A 15 -2.94 -14.95 -3.40
CA LYS A 15 -3.84 -14.46 -4.44
C LYS A 15 -3.67 -12.95 -4.67
N ILE A 16 -3.33 -12.22 -3.62
CA ILE A 16 -3.16 -10.77 -3.63
C ILE A 16 -1.77 -10.45 -3.09
N VAL A 17 -1.08 -9.57 -3.78
CA VAL A 17 0.21 -9.03 -3.35
C VAL A 17 0.10 -7.51 -3.27
N TYR A 18 0.54 -6.97 -2.14
CA TYR A 18 0.68 -5.53 -1.93
C TYR A 18 2.15 -5.15 -2.01
N THR A 19 2.44 -4.04 -2.67
CA THR A 19 3.80 -3.52 -2.83
C THR A 19 3.86 -2.01 -2.64
N SER A 20 5.06 -1.49 -2.47
CA SER A 20 5.30 -0.06 -2.38
C SER A 20 4.96 0.66 -3.68
N PRO A 21 4.61 1.96 -3.63
CA PRO A 21 4.34 2.74 -4.82
C PRO A 21 5.63 2.99 -5.62
N TYR A 22 5.50 3.09 -6.95
CA TYR A 22 6.63 3.32 -7.86
C TYR A 22 7.05 4.79 -7.99
N HIS A 23 6.20 5.72 -7.58
CA HIS A 23 6.40 7.17 -7.71
C HIS A 23 6.90 7.84 -6.42
N ASP A 24 7.28 7.06 -5.43
CA ASP A 24 7.92 7.53 -4.22
C ASP A 24 9.33 8.07 -4.53
N LEU A 25 9.77 9.10 -3.80
CA LEU A 25 11.14 9.62 -3.90
C LEU A 25 12.18 8.65 -3.33
N ASN A 26 11.77 7.72 -2.48
CA ASN A 26 12.65 6.71 -1.93
C ASN A 26 12.99 5.65 -3.00
N SER A 27 14.26 5.58 -3.36
CA SER A 27 14.74 4.65 -4.40
C SER A 27 14.55 3.17 -4.02
N ASP A 28 14.56 2.85 -2.73
CA ASP A 28 14.35 1.46 -2.27
C ASP A 28 12.90 1.04 -2.48
N HIS A 29 11.95 1.93 -2.25
CA HIS A 29 10.52 1.67 -2.54
C HIS A 29 10.30 1.40 -4.02
N LYS A 30 10.94 2.17 -4.90
CA LYS A 30 10.88 1.94 -6.34
C LYS A 30 11.46 0.58 -6.73
N ARG A 31 12.61 0.21 -6.18
CA ARG A 31 13.24 -1.10 -6.42
C ARG A 31 12.36 -2.26 -5.94
N VAL A 32 11.72 -2.11 -4.78
CA VAL A 32 10.77 -3.10 -4.27
C VAL A 32 9.60 -3.25 -5.22
N PHE A 33 9.02 -2.14 -5.70
CA PHE A 33 7.95 -2.19 -6.70
C PHE A 33 8.36 -2.94 -7.96
N GLU A 34 9.47 -2.56 -8.59
CA GLU A 34 9.98 -3.17 -9.83
C GLU A 34 10.26 -4.67 -9.65
N SER A 35 10.86 -5.04 -8.52
CA SER A 35 11.14 -6.44 -8.20
C SER A 35 9.85 -7.25 -7.97
N THR A 36 8.88 -6.67 -7.29
CA THR A 36 7.59 -7.31 -7.03
C THR A 36 6.77 -7.47 -8.32
N LEU A 37 6.75 -6.43 -9.15
CA LEU A 37 6.09 -6.47 -10.46
C LEU A 37 6.67 -7.60 -11.33
N THR A 38 7.98 -7.74 -11.35
CA THR A 38 8.68 -8.79 -12.09
C THR A 38 8.39 -10.18 -11.52
N ALA A 39 8.50 -10.34 -10.21
CA ALA A 39 8.30 -11.64 -9.54
C ALA A 39 6.84 -12.13 -9.62
N SER A 40 5.88 -11.21 -9.69
CA SER A 40 4.45 -11.53 -9.74
C SER A 40 3.88 -11.60 -11.16
N ARG A 41 4.75 -11.66 -12.19
CA ARG A 41 4.30 -11.86 -13.57
C ARG A 41 3.36 -13.07 -13.68
N PRO A 42 2.32 -13.03 -14.53
CA PRO A 42 1.34 -14.11 -14.64
C PRO A 42 1.90 -15.33 -15.38
N LEU A 43 3.03 -15.83 -14.93
CA LEU A 43 3.74 -17.00 -15.47
C LEU A 43 3.58 -18.17 -14.50
N SER A 44 2.42 -18.79 -14.51
CA SER A 44 2.14 -20.00 -13.71
C SER A 44 2.24 -19.80 -12.20
N ASN A 45 2.00 -18.59 -11.70
CA ASN A 45 1.94 -18.32 -10.28
C ASN A 45 0.51 -18.05 -9.80
N SER A 46 0.33 -17.96 -8.49
CA SER A 46 -0.97 -17.82 -7.83
C SER A 46 -1.52 -16.40 -7.80
N VAL A 47 -0.69 -15.39 -8.10
CA VAL A 47 -1.03 -13.98 -7.90
C VAL A 47 -2.09 -13.53 -8.91
N LYS A 48 -3.24 -13.13 -8.41
CA LYS A 48 -4.37 -12.62 -9.19
C LYS A 48 -4.47 -11.10 -9.17
N LYS A 49 -4.05 -10.48 -8.07
CA LYS A 49 -4.07 -9.02 -7.92
C LYS A 49 -2.75 -8.51 -7.39
N LEU A 50 -2.25 -7.46 -8.02
CA LEU A 50 -1.10 -6.69 -7.57
C LEU A 50 -1.54 -5.26 -7.30
N LEU A 51 -1.36 -4.81 -6.05
CA LEU A 51 -1.79 -3.50 -5.58
C LEU A 51 -0.62 -2.75 -4.96
N CYS A 52 -0.53 -1.44 -5.25
CA CYS A 52 0.33 -0.54 -4.50
C CYS A 52 -0.44 0.08 -3.35
N TYR A 53 0.14 0.06 -2.16
CA TYR A 53 -0.36 0.84 -1.03
C TYR A 53 0.10 2.29 -1.13
N GLU A 54 -0.60 3.18 -0.46
CA GLU A 54 -0.22 4.59 -0.36
C GLU A 54 0.73 4.81 0.81
N LEU A 55 1.85 5.48 0.54
CA LEU A 55 2.75 5.98 1.57
C LEU A 55 2.54 7.49 1.69
N PRO A 56 2.05 7.99 2.82
CA PRO A 56 1.94 9.42 3.03
C PRO A 56 3.33 10.04 3.12
N GLY A 57 3.53 11.13 2.41
CA GLY A 57 4.81 11.83 2.45
C GLY A 57 5.22 12.46 1.13
N PHE A 58 6.52 12.51 0.91
CA PHE A 58 7.12 13.18 -0.24
C PHE A 58 7.15 12.25 -1.44
N VAL A 59 6.38 12.58 -2.47
CA VAL A 59 6.26 11.80 -3.70
C VAL A 59 6.69 12.63 -4.90
N LYS A 60 7.17 11.96 -5.92
CA LYS A 60 7.49 12.59 -7.20
C LYS A 60 6.22 13.02 -7.94
N GLU A 61 5.19 12.22 -7.85
CA GLU A 61 3.88 12.44 -8.46
C GLU A 61 2.78 12.12 -7.46
N PRO A 62 1.61 12.76 -7.54
CA PRO A 62 0.48 12.42 -6.70
C PRO A 62 0.09 10.96 -6.80
N PHE A 63 -0.23 10.33 -5.68
CA PHE A 63 -0.79 8.99 -5.65
C PHE A 63 -2.18 9.00 -6.30
N ARG A 64 -2.43 8.08 -7.22
CA ARG A 64 -3.69 7.96 -7.97
C ARG A 64 -4.40 6.65 -7.62
N PRO A 65 -5.17 6.62 -6.53
CA PRO A 65 -5.87 5.42 -6.14
C PRO A 65 -7.03 5.11 -7.08
N ASN A 66 -7.35 3.83 -7.17
CA ASN A 66 -8.50 3.31 -7.91
C ASN A 66 -9.21 2.15 -7.18
N THR A 67 -8.71 1.80 -6.00
CA THR A 67 -9.24 0.69 -5.20
C THR A 67 -9.28 1.15 -3.74
N TYR A 68 -10.42 0.97 -3.08
CA TYR A 68 -10.67 1.47 -1.74
C TYR A 68 -11.13 0.36 -0.82
N VAL A 69 -10.61 0.34 0.39
CA VAL A 69 -11.02 -0.59 1.44
C VAL A 69 -11.59 0.21 2.59
N ASP A 70 -12.83 -0.07 2.97
CA ASP A 70 -13.46 0.54 4.14
C ASP A 70 -12.73 0.11 5.41
N ILE A 71 -12.13 1.08 6.11
CA ILE A 71 -11.45 0.88 7.37
C ILE A 71 -12.11 1.66 8.52
N THR A 72 -13.36 2.03 8.36
CA THR A 72 -14.10 2.81 9.37
C THR A 72 -14.02 2.16 10.75
N LYS A 73 -14.10 0.83 10.81
CA LYS A 73 -13.99 0.08 12.06
C LYS A 73 -12.55 -0.21 12.50
N GLU A 74 -11.62 -0.25 11.54
CA GLU A 74 -10.23 -0.67 11.78
C GLU A 74 -9.28 0.51 12.03
N ILE A 75 -9.72 1.75 11.84
CA ILE A 75 -8.85 2.93 11.94
C ILE A 75 -8.15 3.03 13.31
N THR A 76 -8.84 2.71 14.38
CA THR A 76 -8.27 2.72 15.73
C THR A 76 -7.12 1.72 15.84
N LYS A 77 -7.31 0.50 15.34
CA LYS A 77 -6.26 -0.52 15.32
C LYS A 77 -5.06 -0.10 14.48
N LYS A 78 -5.31 0.53 13.33
CA LYS A 78 -4.25 1.08 12.47
C LYS A 78 -3.41 2.11 13.22
N ILE A 79 -4.05 3.06 13.87
CA ILE A 79 -3.36 4.11 14.63
C ILE A 79 -2.59 3.52 15.81
N GLU A 80 -3.19 2.61 16.58
CA GLU A 80 -2.52 1.95 17.71
C GLU A 80 -1.32 1.12 17.25
N SER A 81 -1.44 0.40 16.14
CA SER A 81 -0.33 -0.35 15.54
C SER A 81 0.81 0.57 15.12
N PHE A 82 0.49 1.72 14.54
CA PHE A 82 1.50 2.70 14.12
C PHE A 82 2.22 3.32 15.33
N LYS A 83 1.52 3.57 16.41
CA LYS A 83 2.11 4.12 17.66
C LYS A 83 3.18 3.22 18.27
N ILE A 84 3.16 1.92 17.99
CA ILE A 84 4.20 0.98 18.45
C ILE A 84 5.57 1.33 17.86
N TYR A 85 5.59 1.86 16.64
CA TYR A 85 6.81 2.34 15.97
C TYR A 85 7.15 3.75 16.41
N LYS A 86 7.57 3.91 17.66
CA LYS A 86 7.78 5.21 18.32
C LYS A 86 8.68 6.17 17.54
N ASN A 87 9.71 5.65 16.86
CA ASN A 87 10.64 6.45 16.07
C ASN A 87 10.04 6.92 14.72
N GLU A 88 8.92 6.34 14.30
CA GLU A 88 8.24 6.68 13.05
C GLU A 88 7.13 7.72 13.27
N VAL A 89 6.57 7.80 14.47
CA VAL A 89 5.51 8.77 14.81
C VAL A 89 6.10 10.17 14.94
N MET A 90 5.57 11.09 14.15
CA MET A 90 6.02 12.49 14.10
C MET A 90 4.91 13.44 14.55
N LYS A 91 5.29 14.68 14.85
CA LYS A 91 4.34 15.74 15.19
C LYS A 91 3.70 16.33 13.94
N PHE A 92 2.40 16.63 14.02
CA PHE A 92 1.72 17.42 12.98
C PHE A 92 2.47 18.75 12.72
N PRO A 93 2.63 19.18 11.45
CA PRO A 93 1.98 18.70 10.23
C PRO A 93 2.74 17.63 9.44
N HIS A 94 3.66 16.92 10.05
CA HIS A 94 4.38 15.85 9.36
C HIS A 94 3.42 14.76 8.83
N PRO A 95 3.64 14.22 7.61
CA PRO A 95 2.76 13.17 7.03
C PRO A 95 2.63 11.91 7.89
N ARG A 96 3.62 11.61 8.72
CA ARG A 96 3.60 10.50 9.69
C ARG A 96 3.09 10.90 11.08
N SER A 97 2.35 11.99 11.18
CA SER A 97 1.61 12.32 12.40
C SER A 97 0.31 11.51 12.46
N ILE A 98 -0.16 11.24 13.67
CA ILE A 98 -1.45 10.55 13.86
C ILE A 98 -2.58 11.31 13.19
N GLN A 99 -2.60 12.64 13.33
CA GLN A 99 -3.59 13.49 12.70
C GLN A 99 -3.55 13.41 11.16
N ALA A 100 -2.37 13.39 10.55
CA ALA A 100 -2.22 13.28 9.10
C ALA A 100 -2.71 11.92 8.59
N ILE A 101 -2.40 10.84 9.31
CA ILE A 101 -2.87 9.48 8.96
C ILE A 101 -4.40 9.42 9.00
N GLU A 102 -5.02 9.98 10.04
CA GLU A 102 -6.47 10.00 10.16
C GLU A 102 -7.13 10.87 9.08
N ASN A 103 -6.57 12.05 8.82
CA ASN A 103 -7.05 12.95 7.76
C ASN A 103 -6.97 12.28 6.38
N LEU A 104 -5.90 11.56 6.10
CA LEU A 104 -5.76 10.81 4.85
C LEU A 104 -6.84 9.73 4.72
N ALA A 105 -7.12 8.99 5.77
CA ALA A 105 -8.16 7.97 5.79
C ALA A 105 -9.56 8.58 5.51
N ILE A 106 -9.84 9.75 6.07
CA ILE A 106 -11.08 10.50 5.80
C ILE A 106 -11.12 10.97 4.34
N HIS A 107 -10.05 11.57 3.86
CA HIS A 107 -9.95 12.06 2.48
C HIS A 107 -10.19 10.92 1.46
N ARG A 108 -9.53 9.79 1.64
CA ARG A 108 -9.70 8.62 0.78
C ARG A 108 -11.10 7.99 0.93
N GLY A 109 -11.66 8.05 2.11
CA GLY A 109 -13.04 7.62 2.36
C GLY A 109 -14.05 8.43 1.54
N VAL A 110 -13.93 9.75 1.54
CA VAL A 110 -14.82 10.65 0.77
C VAL A 110 -14.83 10.32 -0.72
N GLU A 111 -13.69 9.98 -1.30
CA GLU A 111 -13.59 9.59 -2.72
C GLU A 111 -14.45 8.36 -3.08
N ALA A 112 -14.74 7.51 -2.11
CA ALA A 112 -15.53 6.28 -2.30
C ALA A 112 -16.84 6.28 -1.51
N SER A 113 -17.28 7.43 -0.99
CA SER A 113 -18.47 7.56 -0.13
C SER A 113 -18.42 6.69 1.13
N LEU A 114 -17.22 6.53 1.69
CA LEU A 114 -16.95 5.84 2.94
C LEU A 114 -16.52 6.84 4.01
N ARG A 115 -16.73 6.52 5.26
CA ARG A 115 -16.26 7.39 6.36
C ARG A 115 -14.75 7.46 6.44
N LYS A 116 -14.08 6.31 6.31
CA LYS A 116 -12.62 6.17 6.31
C LYS A 116 -12.23 5.02 5.41
N ALA A 117 -11.20 5.23 4.60
CA ALA A 117 -10.70 4.18 3.70
C ALA A 117 -9.18 4.15 3.65
N GLU A 118 -8.64 2.98 3.37
CA GLU A 118 -7.33 2.83 2.76
C GLU A 118 -7.49 2.77 1.25
N ALA A 119 -6.63 3.49 0.55
CA ALA A 119 -6.64 3.54 -0.90
C ALA A 119 -5.43 2.82 -1.48
N PHE A 120 -5.65 2.15 -2.59
CA PHE A 120 -4.65 1.39 -3.32
C PHE A 120 -4.71 1.73 -4.80
N GLN A 121 -3.59 1.54 -5.46
CA GLN A 121 -3.56 1.52 -6.92
C GLN A 121 -3.47 0.07 -7.39
N LEU A 122 -4.51 -0.39 -8.05
CA LEU A 122 -4.51 -1.71 -8.70
C LEU A 122 -3.63 -1.63 -9.96
N ILE A 123 -2.54 -2.39 -9.95
CA ILE A 123 -1.59 -2.47 -11.06
C ILE A 123 -2.05 -3.53 -12.07
N ARG A 124 -2.49 -4.68 -11.57
CA ARG A 124 -2.97 -5.78 -12.40
C ARG A 124 -4.01 -6.60 -11.66
N SER A 125 -5.03 -7.00 -12.38
CA SER A 125 -6.01 -7.98 -11.92
C SER A 125 -6.21 -9.04 -13.01
N VAL A 126 -6.16 -10.31 -12.62
CA VAL A 126 -6.52 -11.44 -13.48
C VAL A 126 -7.85 -11.98 -12.96
N LEU A 127 -8.87 -11.85 -13.78
CA LEU A 127 -10.21 -12.38 -13.50
C LEU A 127 -10.33 -13.78 -14.07
N ASP A 128 -10.94 -14.68 -13.30
CA ASP A 128 -11.18 -16.08 -13.67
C ASP A 128 -12.57 -16.55 -13.26
#